data_2242ac3b41f04123014fc69a9675dcc8
#
_entry.id   2242ac3b41f04123014fc69a9675dcc8
#
_cell.length_a   1.000
_cell.length_b   1.000
_cell.length_c   1.000
_cell.angle_alpha   90.00
_cell.angle_beta   90.00
_cell.angle_gamma   90.00
#
_symmetry.space_group_name_H-M   'P 1'
#
loop_
_entity.id
_entity.type
_entity.pdbx_description
1 polymer ?
#
loop_
_entity_poly.entity_id
_entity_poly.type
_entity_poly.pdbx_seq_one_letter_code
_entity_poly.pdbx_strand_id
1 'polypeptide(L)'
;MNAQIPVLEVRDLVKHYSVGGSFFGRGRKQLRAVDGVSFSIGRGETLGLVGESGCGKSTVGKAVLRLVEPTSGHISLEGEEITGLGGAALLDRRKRMQVIFQDPYSSLNPRMTAGEIVQEPLINFGIGSRAEQRNRVAMLFARVGLRPDQRANYPHEFSGGQRQRLGIARALALGPSVIIGDEPVSALDVSVQAQVINLMMDLQQEFGLSYLFVA
;
A
#
# COMPACT_ATOMS: atom_id res chain seq x y z
N MET A 1 9.26 -1.60 -31.18
CA MET A 1 9.40 -1.72 -29.72
C MET A 1 8.00 -1.84 -29.16
N ASN A 2 7.60 -3.03 -28.69
CA ASN A 2 6.32 -3.16 -27.99
C ASN A 2 6.42 -2.38 -26.67
N ALA A 3 5.68 -1.29 -26.57
CA ALA A 3 5.55 -0.57 -25.31
C ALA A 3 4.92 -1.55 -24.30
N GLN A 4 5.69 -1.98 -23.29
CA GLN A 4 5.15 -2.81 -22.22
C GLN A 4 4.09 -1.99 -21.48
N ILE A 5 2.92 -2.59 -21.28
CA ILE A 5 1.84 -1.98 -20.50
C ILE A 5 2.35 -1.76 -19.06
N PRO A 6 2.34 -0.51 -18.55
CA PRO A 6 2.76 -0.24 -17.18
C PRO A 6 1.84 -0.96 -16.19
N VAL A 7 2.40 -1.34 -15.03
CA VAL A 7 1.60 -1.95 -13.96
C VAL A 7 0.68 -0.93 -13.30
N LEU A 8 1.13 0.31 -13.21
CA LEU A 8 0.34 1.44 -12.73
C LEU A 8 0.59 2.64 -13.63
N GLU A 9 -0.49 3.27 -14.07
CA GLU A 9 -0.43 4.53 -14.81
C GLU A 9 -1.39 5.54 -14.19
N VAL A 10 -0.91 6.74 -13.98
CA VAL A 10 -1.67 7.88 -13.45
C VAL A 10 -1.53 9.03 -14.40
N ARG A 11 -2.66 9.62 -14.85
CA ARG A 11 -2.69 10.74 -15.79
C ARG A 11 -3.55 11.88 -15.24
N ASP A 12 -2.96 13.07 -15.17
CA ASP A 12 -3.62 14.32 -14.79
C ASP A 12 -4.45 14.21 -13.49
N LEU A 13 -3.89 13.49 -12.51
CA LEU A 13 -4.57 13.24 -11.25
C LEU A 13 -4.77 14.54 -10.48
N VAL A 14 -6.02 14.83 -10.13
CA VAL A 14 -6.41 15.99 -9.34
C VAL A 14 -7.18 15.54 -8.11
N LYS A 15 -6.84 16.12 -6.95
CA LYS A 15 -7.63 16.00 -5.73
C LYS A 15 -7.76 17.33 -5.03
N HIS A 16 -8.98 17.84 -4.99
CA HIS A 16 -9.33 19.03 -4.26
C HIS A 16 -10.25 18.67 -3.08
N TYR A 17 -10.02 19.31 -1.94
CA TYR A 17 -10.89 19.21 -0.78
C TYR A 17 -11.64 20.53 -0.57
N SER A 18 -12.92 20.47 -0.27
CA SER A 18 -13.68 21.64 0.17
C SER A 18 -13.43 21.89 1.65
N VAL A 19 -12.80 23.00 1.99
CA VAL A 19 -12.47 23.39 3.37
C VAL A 19 -13.30 24.60 3.76
N GLY A 20 -14.00 24.50 4.89
CA GLY A 20 -14.83 25.59 5.43
C GLY A 20 -16.19 25.69 4.74
N GLY A 21 -17.25 25.61 5.52
CA GLY A 21 -18.62 25.88 5.15
C GLY A 21 -19.29 26.55 6.33
N SER A 22 -19.50 27.87 6.25
CA SER A 22 -20.48 28.51 7.12
C SER A 22 -21.87 28.05 6.69
N PHE A 23 -22.77 27.85 7.64
CA PHE A 23 -24.18 27.50 7.44
C PHE A 23 -24.91 28.44 6.47
N PHE A 24 -24.30 29.58 6.13
CA PHE A 24 -24.83 30.65 5.26
C PHE A 24 -24.15 30.76 3.89
N GLY A 25 -23.51 29.69 3.36
CA GLY A 25 -23.19 29.59 1.93
C GLY A 25 -22.12 30.54 1.37
N ARG A 26 -21.38 31.31 2.18
CA ARG A 26 -20.31 32.20 1.72
C ARG A 26 -18.92 31.62 2.06
N GLY A 27 -18.14 31.30 0.99
CA GLY A 27 -16.69 31.11 1.11
C GLY A 27 -16.21 29.66 1.28
N ARG A 28 -16.67 28.68 0.48
CA ARG A 28 -15.97 27.40 0.36
C ARG A 28 -14.60 27.63 -0.26
N LYS A 29 -13.55 27.53 0.53
CA LYS A 29 -12.19 27.49 0.02
C LYS A 29 -11.91 26.07 -0.48
N GLN A 30 -11.30 25.95 -1.66
CA GLN A 30 -10.78 24.67 -2.16
C GLN A 30 -9.32 24.57 -1.77
N LEU A 31 -8.97 23.47 -1.09
CA LEU A 31 -7.59 23.05 -0.87
C LEU A 31 -7.20 22.11 -2.04
N ARG A 32 -6.28 22.54 -2.88
CA ARG A 32 -5.71 21.75 -3.97
C ARG A 32 -4.61 20.86 -3.40
N ALA A 33 -4.95 19.65 -3.00
CA ALA A 33 -4.00 18.71 -2.42
C ALA A 33 -3.15 17.99 -3.48
N VAL A 34 -3.73 17.75 -4.67
CA VAL A 34 -3.06 17.22 -5.86
C VAL A 34 -3.60 17.99 -7.05
N ASP A 35 -2.71 18.44 -7.94
CA ASP A 35 -3.08 19.31 -9.08
C ASP A 35 -2.34 18.89 -10.35
N GLY A 36 -2.90 17.90 -11.10
CA GLY A 36 -2.43 17.47 -12.41
C GLY A 36 -1.17 16.57 -12.38
N VAL A 37 -1.08 15.62 -11.44
CA VAL A 37 0.07 14.71 -11.34
C VAL A 37 -0.08 13.54 -12.31
N SER A 38 0.99 13.29 -13.10
CA SER A 38 1.05 12.17 -14.05
C SER A 38 2.36 11.40 -13.90
N PHE A 39 2.28 10.05 -13.87
CA PHE A 39 3.42 9.14 -13.84
C PHE A 39 3.01 7.74 -14.26
N SER A 40 3.99 6.90 -14.56
CA SER A 40 3.79 5.47 -14.81
C SER A 40 4.85 4.64 -14.10
N ILE A 41 4.51 3.39 -13.76
CA ILE A 41 5.40 2.42 -13.13
C ILE A 41 5.36 1.14 -13.96
N GLY A 42 6.52 0.72 -14.46
CA GLY A 42 6.68 -0.57 -15.14
C GLY A 42 6.65 -1.76 -14.18
N ARG A 43 6.59 -2.97 -14.71
CA ARG A 43 6.70 -4.19 -13.89
C ARG A 43 8.11 -4.32 -13.30
N GLY A 44 8.18 -4.60 -12.00
CA GLY A 44 9.44 -4.71 -11.28
C GLY A 44 10.16 -3.36 -11.07
N GLU A 45 9.49 -2.24 -11.32
CA GLU A 45 10.03 -0.90 -11.14
C GLU A 45 9.68 -0.32 -9.79
N THR A 46 10.56 0.54 -9.27
CA THR A 46 10.31 1.38 -8.09
C THR A 46 10.30 2.84 -8.49
N LEU A 47 9.19 3.52 -8.23
CA LEU A 47 9.06 4.97 -8.39
C LEU A 47 9.03 5.66 -7.02
N GLY A 48 9.92 6.64 -6.80
CA GLY A 48 9.91 7.49 -5.62
C GLY A 48 9.15 8.80 -5.86
N LEU A 49 8.13 9.05 -5.07
CA LEU A 49 7.42 10.32 -5.01
C LEU A 49 7.95 11.12 -3.83
N VAL A 50 8.82 12.11 -4.11
CA VAL A 50 9.50 12.92 -3.11
C VAL A 50 9.00 14.36 -3.11
N GLY A 51 9.08 15.04 -1.98
CA GLY A 51 8.68 16.43 -1.83
C GLY A 51 8.55 16.85 -0.38
N GLU A 52 8.31 18.13 -0.11
CA GLU A 52 8.15 18.68 1.23
C GLU A 52 6.96 18.09 1.97
N SER A 53 7.02 18.13 3.31
CA SER A 53 5.87 17.70 4.14
C SER A 53 4.64 18.53 3.82
N GLY A 54 3.49 17.88 3.67
CA GLY A 54 2.22 18.55 3.37
C GLY A 54 1.98 18.90 1.89
N CYS A 55 2.91 18.61 0.95
CA CYS A 55 2.72 18.92 -0.48
C CYS A 55 1.73 17.98 -1.22
N GLY A 56 1.10 17.03 -0.51
CA GLY A 56 0.05 16.17 -1.09
C GLY A 56 0.50 14.75 -1.45
N LYS A 57 1.74 14.33 -1.18
CA LYS A 57 2.27 12.99 -1.52
C LYS A 57 1.38 11.84 -1.03
N SER A 58 1.07 11.81 0.28
CA SER A 58 0.19 10.77 0.84
C SER A 58 -1.23 10.83 0.25
N THR A 59 -1.67 12.03 -0.22
CA THR A 59 -2.95 12.16 -0.94
C THR A 59 -2.88 11.47 -2.30
N VAL A 60 -1.76 11.56 -3.02
CA VAL A 60 -1.54 10.83 -4.28
C VAL A 60 -1.64 9.33 -4.01
N GLY A 61 -0.90 8.79 -3.03
CA GLY A 61 -0.95 7.38 -2.66
C GLY A 61 -2.38 6.90 -2.31
N LYS A 62 -3.11 7.68 -1.50
CA LYS A 62 -4.50 7.38 -1.13
C LYS A 62 -5.47 7.44 -2.32
N ALA A 63 -5.25 8.38 -3.26
CA ALA A 63 -6.06 8.49 -4.47
C ALA A 63 -5.79 7.32 -5.42
N VAL A 64 -4.53 6.91 -5.59
CA VAL A 64 -4.13 5.74 -6.37
C VAL A 64 -4.80 4.47 -5.84
N LEU A 65 -4.79 4.26 -4.52
CA LEU A 65 -5.48 3.14 -3.85
C LEU A 65 -7.01 3.27 -3.87
N ARG A 66 -7.53 4.39 -4.40
CA ARG A 66 -8.96 4.72 -4.36
C ARG A 66 -9.53 4.67 -2.92
N LEU A 67 -8.70 4.97 -1.91
CA LEU A 67 -9.13 5.25 -0.53
C LEU A 67 -9.75 6.64 -0.43
N VAL A 68 -9.34 7.54 -1.33
CA VAL A 68 -9.90 8.87 -1.51
C VAL A 68 -10.28 9.00 -3.00
N GLU A 69 -11.51 9.44 -3.26
CA GLU A 69 -12.00 9.63 -4.62
C GLU A 69 -11.24 10.78 -5.29
N PRO A 70 -10.63 10.59 -6.47
CA PRO A 70 -10.06 11.69 -7.26
C PRO A 70 -11.13 12.72 -7.63
N THR A 71 -10.73 13.98 -7.78
CA THR A 71 -11.62 15.02 -8.32
C THR A 71 -11.70 14.90 -9.84
N SER A 72 -10.57 14.58 -10.47
CA SER A 72 -10.45 14.27 -11.92
C SER A 72 -9.13 13.55 -12.18
N GLY A 73 -8.89 13.15 -13.43
CA GLY A 73 -7.74 12.39 -13.86
C GLY A 73 -8.05 10.90 -14.01
N HIS A 74 -7.05 10.13 -14.42
CA HIS A 74 -7.18 8.72 -14.74
C HIS A 74 -6.15 7.89 -14.00
N ILE A 75 -6.58 6.74 -13.52
CA ILE A 75 -5.72 5.74 -12.86
C ILE A 75 -5.99 4.40 -13.54
N SER A 76 -4.95 3.80 -14.11
CA SER A 76 -5.03 2.47 -14.72
C SER A 76 -4.09 1.50 -14.01
N LEU A 77 -4.58 0.31 -13.74
CA LEU A 77 -3.83 -0.80 -13.15
C LEU A 77 -3.74 -1.94 -14.15
N GLU A 78 -2.52 -2.34 -14.51
CA GLU A 78 -2.26 -3.40 -15.50
C GLU A 78 -2.97 -3.16 -16.85
N GLY A 79 -3.11 -1.88 -17.23
CA GLY A 79 -3.76 -1.44 -18.46
C GLY A 79 -5.29 -1.26 -18.37
N GLU A 80 -5.89 -1.55 -17.21
CA GLU A 80 -7.32 -1.36 -17.00
C GLU A 80 -7.60 -0.09 -16.19
N GLU A 81 -8.51 0.74 -16.67
CA GLU A 81 -8.97 1.96 -15.98
C GLU A 81 -9.72 1.59 -14.69
N ILE A 82 -9.26 2.15 -13.57
CA ILE A 82 -9.87 1.90 -12.25
C ILE A 82 -10.52 3.14 -11.63
N THR A 83 -10.38 4.32 -12.25
CA THR A 83 -10.85 5.60 -11.68
C THR A 83 -12.36 5.61 -11.46
N GLY A 84 -13.12 5.07 -12.38
CA GLY A 84 -14.59 5.01 -12.31
C GLY A 84 -15.15 3.78 -11.62
N LEU A 85 -14.31 2.82 -11.21
CA LEU A 85 -14.79 1.59 -10.58
C LEU A 85 -15.30 1.84 -9.16
N GLY A 86 -16.33 1.09 -8.77
CA GLY A 86 -16.86 1.05 -7.41
C GLY A 86 -17.27 -0.36 -6.98
N GLY A 87 -17.68 -0.51 -5.71
CA GLY A 87 -18.18 -1.78 -5.19
C GLY A 87 -17.25 -2.97 -5.39
N ALA A 88 -17.81 -4.09 -5.85
CA ALA A 88 -17.09 -5.35 -6.02
C ALA A 88 -15.96 -5.26 -7.08
N ALA A 89 -16.14 -4.49 -8.15
CA ALA A 89 -15.13 -4.34 -9.19
C ALA A 89 -13.86 -3.64 -8.67
N LEU A 90 -14.01 -2.56 -7.90
CA LEU A 90 -12.87 -1.90 -7.26
C LEU A 90 -12.22 -2.80 -6.20
N LEU A 91 -13.03 -3.52 -5.42
CA LEU A 91 -12.52 -4.44 -4.41
C LEU A 91 -11.66 -5.53 -5.04
N ASP A 92 -12.05 -6.07 -6.20
CA ASP A 92 -11.26 -7.06 -6.93
C ASP A 92 -9.90 -6.49 -7.37
N ARG A 93 -9.86 -5.25 -7.88
CA ARG A 93 -8.60 -4.58 -8.28
C ARG A 93 -7.69 -4.28 -7.07
N ARG A 94 -8.25 -4.00 -5.91
CA ARG A 94 -7.48 -3.79 -4.67
C ARG A 94 -6.67 -5.00 -4.21
N LYS A 95 -7.00 -6.21 -4.64
CA LYS A 95 -6.13 -7.38 -4.43
C LYS A 95 -4.75 -7.19 -5.05
N ARG A 96 -4.70 -6.51 -6.19
CA ARG A 96 -3.47 -6.28 -6.98
C ARG A 96 -2.70 -5.05 -6.51
N MET A 97 -3.31 -4.18 -5.70
CA MET A 97 -2.69 -2.99 -5.12
C MET A 97 -2.76 -3.08 -3.60
N GLN A 98 -1.62 -3.03 -2.94
CA GLN A 98 -1.57 -3.09 -1.48
C GLN A 98 -0.80 -1.90 -0.93
N VAL A 99 -0.91 -1.67 0.37
CA VAL A 99 -0.28 -0.53 1.05
C VAL A 99 0.54 -0.98 2.24
N ILE A 100 1.70 -0.33 2.40
CA ILE A 100 2.50 -0.37 3.62
C ILE A 100 2.44 1.04 4.21
N PHE A 101 1.87 1.17 5.41
CA PHE A 101 1.66 2.44 6.08
C PHE A 101 2.92 2.93 6.81
N GLN A 102 3.01 4.23 7.01
CA GLN A 102 4.08 4.93 7.71
C GLN A 102 4.27 4.45 9.16
N ASP A 103 3.17 4.30 9.89
CA ASP A 103 3.19 3.82 11.26
C ASP A 103 2.77 2.35 11.34
N PRO A 104 3.75 1.44 11.53
CA PRO A 104 3.45 0.03 11.65
C PRO A 104 2.67 -0.30 12.93
N TYR A 105 2.68 0.58 13.94
CA TYR A 105 1.98 0.36 15.19
C TYR A 105 0.47 0.55 15.02
N SER A 106 0.05 1.69 14.47
CA SER A 106 -1.36 2.02 14.26
C SER A 106 -2.01 1.21 13.12
N SER A 107 -1.19 0.66 12.21
CA SER A 107 -1.69 -0.11 11.06
C SER A 107 -2.07 -1.55 11.38
N LEU A 108 -1.66 -2.09 12.54
CA LEU A 108 -1.92 -3.47 12.94
C LEU A 108 -2.99 -3.52 14.05
N ASN A 109 -3.94 -4.43 13.92
CA ASN A 109 -4.96 -4.62 14.96
C ASN A 109 -4.31 -5.24 16.22
N PRO A 110 -4.28 -4.53 17.36
CA PRO A 110 -3.58 -5.00 18.57
C PRO A 110 -4.26 -6.20 19.24
N ARG A 111 -5.48 -6.55 18.83
CA ARG A 111 -6.26 -7.67 19.38
C ARG A 111 -6.10 -8.96 18.58
N MET A 112 -5.40 -8.91 17.45
CA MET A 112 -5.14 -10.06 16.59
C MET A 112 -3.69 -10.52 16.77
N THR A 113 -3.46 -11.81 16.69
CA THR A 113 -2.11 -12.37 16.60
C THR A 113 -1.47 -12.02 15.25
N ALA A 114 -0.15 -12.06 15.19
CA ALA A 114 0.59 -11.77 13.97
C ALA A 114 0.20 -12.71 12.81
N GLY A 115 -0.07 -13.98 13.11
CA GLY A 115 -0.57 -14.93 12.12
C GLY A 115 -1.95 -14.56 11.58
N GLU A 116 -2.87 -14.14 12.46
CA GLU A 116 -4.21 -13.68 12.06
C GLU A 116 -4.15 -12.41 11.21
N ILE A 117 -3.28 -11.45 11.55
CA ILE A 117 -3.09 -10.21 10.78
C ILE A 117 -2.68 -10.49 9.33
N VAL A 118 -1.75 -11.43 9.11
CA VAL A 118 -1.32 -11.79 7.76
C VAL A 118 -2.36 -12.65 7.05
N GLN A 119 -3.15 -13.43 7.79
CA GLN A 119 -4.21 -14.26 7.24
C GLN A 119 -5.48 -13.47 6.89
N GLU A 120 -5.75 -12.37 7.59
CA GLU A 120 -6.98 -11.58 7.45
C GLU A 120 -7.33 -11.21 6.00
N PRO A 121 -6.40 -10.69 5.16
CA PRO A 121 -6.70 -10.41 3.76
C PRO A 121 -7.18 -11.65 2.99
N LEU A 122 -6.59 -12.82 3.24
CA LEU A 122 -6.98 -14.07 2.58
C LEU A 122 -8.40 -14.48 2.95
N ILE A 123 -8.78 -14.31 4.22
CA ILE A 123 -10.13 -14.60 4.71
C ILE A 123 -11.13 -13.62 4.07
N ASN A 124 -10.84 -12.33 4.12
CA ASN A 124 -11.74 -11.27 3.64
C ASN A 124 -12.02 -11.37 2.14
N PHE A 125 -11.04 -11.85 1.37
CA PHE A 125 -11.18 -12.06 -0.07
C PHE A 125 -11.56 -13.49 -0.46
N GLY A 126 -11.76 -14.40 0.51
CA GLY A 126 -12.16 -15.78 0.26
C GLY A 126 -11.12 -16.60 -0.51
N ILE A 127 -9.82 -16.32 -0.31
CA ILE A 127 -8.72 -16.94 -1.07
C ILE A 127 -8.25 -18.20 -0.34
N GLY A 128 -8.43 -19.35 -0.97
CA GLY A 128 -7.96 -20.65 -0.52
C GLY A 128 -8.69 -21.22 0.69
N SER A 129 -8.44 -22.48 0.98
CA SER A 129 -8.88 -23.17 2.19
C SER A 129 -8.11 -22.68 3.43
N ARG A 130 -8.61 -22.98 4.61
CA ARG A 130 -7.91 -22.66 5.87
C ARG A 130 -6.50 -23.26 5.95
N ALA A 131 -6.27 -24.42 5.37
CA ALA A 131 -4.96 -25.07 5.33
C ALA A 131 -4.00 -24.30 4.41
N GLU A 132 -4.45 -23.96 3.21
CA GLU A 132 -3.67 -23.15 2.24
C GLU A 132 -3.34 -21.77 2.79
N GLN A 133 -4.29 -21.11 3.45
CA GLN A 133 -4.07 -19.83 4.11
C GLN A 133 -2.97 -19.93 5.18
N ARG A 134 -3.01 -20.94 6.07
CA ARG A 134 -1.97 -21.16 7.09
C ARG A 134 -0.60 -21.42 6.47
N ASN A 135 -0.53 -22.21 5.39
CA ASN A 135 0.71 -22.47 4.68
C ASN A 135 1.28 -21.20 4.04
N ARG A 136 0.41 -20.36 3.44
CA ARG A 136 0.80 -19.07 2.88
C ARG A 136 1.32 -18.12 3.96
N VAL A 137 0.65 -18.03 5.10
CA VAL A 137 1.12 -17.24 6.25
C VAL A 137 2.50 -17.72 6.71
N ALA A 138 2.71 -19.03 6.85
CA ALA A 138 4.00 -19.60 7.24
C ALA A 138 5.12 -19.25 6.27
N MET A 139 4.85 -19.34 4.97
CA MET A 139 5.78 -18.96 3.91
C MET A 139 6.11 -17.47 3.98
N LEU A 140 5.12 -16.59 4.12
CA LEU A 140 5.33 -15.15 4.19
C LEU A 140 6.14 -14.75 5.44
N PHE A 141 5.90 -15.37 6.59
CA PHE A 141 6.72 -15.15 7.79
C PHE A 141 8.20 -15.45 7.54
N ALA A 142 8.50 -16.58 6.91
CA ALA A 142 9.86 -16.93 6.54
C ALA A 142 10.48 -15.90 5.58
N ARG A 143 9.72 -15.44 4.57
CA ARG A 143 10.18 -14.46 3.56
C ARG A 143 10.52 -13.11 4.15
N VAL A 144 9.76 -12.65 5.14
CA VAL A 144 10.05 -11.38 5.80
C VAL A 144 11.03 -11.52 6.98
N GLY A 145 11.58 -12.72 7.21
CA GLY A 145 12.56 -12.99 8.27
C GLY A 145 11.96 -12.97 9.69
N LEU A 146 10.68 -13.33 9.82
CA LEU A 146 10.03 -13.58 11.11
C LEU A 146 10.05 -15.07 11.45
N ARG A 147 10.21 -15.41 12.73
CA ARG A 147 10.24 -16.79 13.18
C ARG A 147 8.84 -17.42 13.18
N PRO A 148 8.74 -18.74 12.93
CA PRO A 148 7.45 -19.43 12.89
C PRO A 148 6.65 -19.37 14.19
N ASP A 149 7.32 -19.38 15.36
CA ASP A 149 6.72 -19.27 16.68
C ASP A 149 6.05 -17.91 16.92
N GLN A 150 6.58 -16.85 16.31
CA GLN A 150 6.05 -15.50 16.43
C GLN A 150 4.64 -15.31 15.83
N ARG A 151 4.11 -16.28 15.09
CA ARG A 151 2.73 -16.22 14.58
C ARG A 151 1.67 -16.14 15.68
N ALA A 152 1.98 -16.67 16.88
CA ALA A 152 1.07 -16.64 18.02
C ALA A 152 1.18 -15.34 18.84
N ASN A 153 2.21 -14.51 18.58
CA ASN A 153 2.45 -13.28 19.31
C ASN A 153 1.53 -12.16 18.85
N TYR A 154 1.29 -11.20 19.75
CA TYR A 154 0.55 -9.97 19.45
C TYR A 154 1.49 -8.84 18.99
N PRO A 155 0.97 -7.82 18.25
CA PRO A 155 1.81 -6.72 17.75
C PRO A 155 2.68 -6.01 18.80
N HIS A 156 2.21 -5.89 20.03
CA HIS A 156 2.96 -5.24 21.10
C HIS A 156 4.22 -6.01 21.56
N GLU A 157 4.32 -7.30 21.23
CA GLU A 157 5.47 -8.15 21.54
C GLU A 157 6.60 -8.05 20.48
N PHE A 158 6.37 -7.30 19.39
CA PHE A 158 7.34 -7.14 18.31
C PHE A 158 8.08 -5.79 18.43
N SER A 159 9.36 -5.78 18.02
CA SER A 159 10.09 -4.53 17.78
C SER A 159 9.49 -3.72 16.60
N GLY A 160 9.85 -2.44 16.48
CA GLY A 160 9.40 -1.59 15.37
C GLY A 160 9.68 -2.20 13.99
N GLY A 161 10.91 -2.67 13.78
CA GLY A 161 11.30 -3.33 12.54
C GLY A 161 10.57 -4.66 12.28
N GLN A 162 10.28 -5.42 13.33
CA GLN A 162 9.49 -6.65 13.20
C GLN A 162 8.02 -6.35 12.88
N ARG A 163 7.43 -5.29 13.45
CA ARG A 163 6.07 -4.84 13.07
C ARG A 163 6.02 -4.40 11.61
N GLN A 164 7.05 -3.70 11.14
CA GLN A 164 7.14 -3.32 9.73
C GLN A 164 7.21 -4.54 8.82
N ARG A 165 8.02 -5.54 9.16
CA ARG A 165 8.08 -6.83 8.45
C ARG A 165 6.73 -7.55 8.45
N LEU A 166 5.98 -7.47 9.55
CA LEU A 166 4.63 -8.02 9.66
C LEU A 166 3.65 -7.27 8.72
N GLY A 167 3.74 -5.93 8.66
CA GLY A 167 2.97 -5.12 7.71
C GLY A 167 3.28 -5.46 6.25
N ILE A 168 4.55 -5.70 5.93
CA ILE A 168 4.99 -6.17 4.61
C ILE A 168 4.40 -7.56 4.30
N ALA A 169 4.47 -8.51 5.25
CA ALA A 169 3.89 -9.84 5.06
C ALA A 169 2.39 -9.78 4.80
N ARG A 170 1.65 -8.91 5.52
CA ARG A 170 0.22 -8.67 5.28
C ARG A 170 -0.05 -8.13 3.88
N ALA A 171 0.73 -7.15 3.42
CA ALA A 171 0.59 -6.59 2.09
C ALA A 171 0.84 -7.64 0.99
N LEU A 172 1.76 -8.56 1.20
CA LEU A 172 2.08 -9.65 0.26
C LEU A 172 1.02 -10.77 0.24
N ALA A 173 0.13 -10.83 1.23
CA ALA A 173 -0.79 -11.96 1.40
C ALA A 173 -1.65 -12.23 0.16
N LEU A 174 -2.07 -11.19 -0.56
CA LEU A 174 -2.91 -11.29 -1.75
C LEU A 174 -2.12 -11.47 -3.07
N GLY A 175 -0.79 -11.39 -3.04
CA GLY A 175 0.05 -11.43 -4.25
C GLY A 175 -0.15 -10.21 -5.14
N PRO A 176 0.06 -8.99 -4.63
CA PRO A 176 -0.15 -7.77 -5.39
C PRO A 176 0.85 -7.63 -6.54
N SER A 177 0.51 -6.81 -7.54
CA SER A 177 1.43 -6.39 -8.60
C SER A 177 2.17 -5.11 -8.22
N VAL A 178 1.52 -4.25 -7.41
CA VAL A 178 2.09 -2.99 -6.95
C VAL A 178 1.80 -2.78 -5.47
N ILE A 179 2.79 -2.26 -4.76
CA ILE A 179 2.68 -1.87 -3.35
C ILE A 179 2.99 -0.38 -3.22
N ILE A 180 2.10 0.35 -2.60
CA ILE A 180 2.30 1.75 -2.24
C ILE A 180 2.89 1.81 -0.82
N GLY A 181 4.10 2.32 -0.67
CA GLY A 181 4.74 2.56 0.61
C GLY A 181 4.60 4.03 0.99
N ASP A 182 3.74 4.36 1.94
CA ASP A 182 3.62 5.72 2.48
C ASP A 182 4.62 5.87 3.61
N GLU A 183 5.79 6.45 3.32
CA GLU A 183 6.95 6.60 4.22
C GLU A 183 7.30 5.30 4.98
N PRO A 184 7.50 4.17 4.30
CA PRO A 184 7.45 2.83 4.93
C PRO A 184 8.57 2.55 5.92
N VAL A 185 9.55 3.44 6.05
CA VAL A 185 10.71 3.28 6.95
C VAL A 185 10.97 4.50 7.84
N SER A 186 10.23 5.60 7.68
CA SER A 186 10.52 6.89 8.36
C SER A 186 10.45 6.79 9.90
N ALA A 187 9.64 5.90 10.45
CA ALA A 187 9.47 5.69 11.89
C ALA A 187 10.47 4.70 12.50
N LEU A 188 11.48 4.23 11.74
CA LEU A 188 12.44 3.22 12.17
C LEU A 188 13.84 3.82 12.34
N ASP A 189 14.66 3.19 13.20
CA ASP A 189 16.08 3.52 13.32
C ASP A 189 16.83 3.27 12.02
N VAL A 190 17.87 4.06 11.72
CA VAL A 190 18.63 4.04 10.45
C VAL A 190 19.13 2.63 10.09
N SER A 191 19.63 1.86 11.05
CA SER A 191 20.09 0.48 10.82
C SER A 191 18.96 -0.47 10.43
N VAL A 192 17.77 -0.26 11.00
CA VAL A 192 16.57 -1.06 10.70
C VAL A 192 15.96 -0.63 9.38
N GLN A 193 16.00 0.67 9.04
CA GLN A 193 15.58 1.17 7.73
C GLN A 193 16.29 0.44 6.59
N ALA A 194 17.64 0.36 6.65
CA ALA A 194 18.42 -0.33 5.63
C ALA A 194 18.03 -1.80 5.48
N GLN A 195 17.79 -2.50 6.60
CA GLN A 195 17.37 -3.90 6.57
C GLN A 195 15.98 -4.08 5.93
N VAL A 196 15.03 -3.17 6.21
CA VAL A 196 13.69 -3.22 5.62
C VAL A 196 13.73 -2.88 4.14
N ILE A 197 14.54 -1.90 3.73
CA ILE A 197 14.71 -1.55 2.31
C ILE A 197 15.31 -2.72 1.54
N ASN A 198 16.36 -3.35 2.05
CA ASN A 198 16.96 -4.53 1.42
C ASN A 198 15.95 -5.68 1.31
N LEU A 199 15.18 -5.95 2.37
CA LEU A 199 14.11 -6.93 2.32
C LEU A 199 13.09 -6.60 1.21
N MET A 200 12.69 -5.34 1.06
CA MET A 200 11.74 -4.94 0.00
C MET A 200 12.33 -5.12 -1.39
N MET A 201 13.63 -4.89 -1.58
CA MET A 201 14.34 -5.14 -2.85
C MET A 201 14.39 -6.64 -3.17
N ASP A 202 14.70 -7.49 -2.18
CA ASP A 202 14.70 -8.95 -2.35
C ASP A 202 13.31 -9.46 -2.73
N LEU A 203 12.28 -8.98 -2.05
CA LEU A 203 10.88 -9.32 -2.34
C LEU A 203 10.43 -8.81 -3.73
N GLN A 204 10.94 -7.66 -4.18
CA GLN A 204 10.71 -7.14 -5.52
C GLN A 204 11.23 -8.11 -6.58
N GLN A 205 12.46 -8.57 -6.42
CA GLN A 205 13.07 -9.52 -7.35
C GLN A 205 12.37 -10.89 -7.33
N GLU A 206 12.04 -11.39 -6.14
CA GLU A 206 11.43 -12.72 -5.98
C GLU A 206 10.00 -12.78 -6.52
N PHE A 207 9.18 -11.76 -6.24
CA PHE A 207 7.76 -11.75 -6.59
C PHE A 207 7.41 -10.89 -7.80
N GLY A 208 8.40 -10.21 -8.42
CA GLY A 208 8.17 -9.29 -9.54
C GLY A 208 7.32 -8.08 -9.16
N LEU A 209 7.46 -7.61 -7.91
CA LEU A 209 6.68 -6.50 -7.38
C LEU A 209 7.11 -5.16 -8.00
N SER A 210 6.17 -4.24 -8.08
CA SER A 210 6.48 -2.84 -8.35
C SER A 210 6.14 -1.98 -7.13
N TYR A 211 6.89 -0.91 -6.92
CA TYR A 211 6.68 -0.03 -5.76
C TYR A 211 6.42 1.41 -6.17
N LEU A 212 5.49 2.05 -5.47
CA LEU A 212 5.37 3.50 -5.37
C LEU A 212 5.78 3.91 -3.95
N PHE A 213 6.97 4.48 -3.79
CA PHE A 213 7.39 5.01 -2.50
C PHE A 213 7.04 6.49 -2.40
N VAL A 214 6.38 6.84 -1.31
CA VAL A 214 6.12 8.20 -0.88
C VAL A 214 7.11 8.52 0.23
N ALA A 215 7.94 9.57 0.06
CA ALA A 215 9.00 9.97 1.00
C ALA A 215 9.09 11.50 1.17
#